data_c632db3ddede22ceceb44dfd574b34a6
#
_entry.id   c632db3ddede22ceceb44dfd574b34a6
#
_cell.length_a   1.000
_cell.length_b   1.000
_cell.length_c   1.000
_cell.angle_alpha   90.00
_cell.angle_beta   90.00
_cell.angle_gamma   90.00
#
_symmetry.space_group_name_H-M   'P 1'
#
loop_
_entity.id
_entity.type
_entity.pdbx_description
1 polymer ?
#
loop_
_entity_poly.entity_id
_entity_poly.type
_entity_poly.pdbx_seq_one_letter_code
_entity_poly.pdbx_strand_id
1 'polypeptide(L)'
;MNYQIKFKLVLMALIAISLNSCSQNKTTKIAFGSCGHQNDSLPIYNVVVKHKPDIFIFLGDNIYGDTYDMDVLKAKYDILKGKPSFQNLKKNTPIIATWDDHDFGWNDAGRHYKFKKESKEIFLDFFNEPKNSERRKQEGVYTSYYYEKSGKNLQVILLDVRTFRDDLLKHTKEENKFFYEPDYVPYQHADSTLLGATQWKWLEKELSKPADIRIIGSGSQFGIEYNGYEAWANFPLEQQKFFDLIKKTKANGVLFISGDVHYAEISKVETPNLYPIYDITSSGLSSRWLFATPNKNRIEGPVMENHFGLITINWKTKNPEIKMEIWDVNDNQRIEYSIKLDEISFKK
;
A
#
# COMPACT_ATOMS: atom_id res chain seq x y z
N MET A 1 63.36 12.77 -60.75
CA MET A 1 62.37 13.47 -59.87
C MET A 1 61.08 12.65 -59.87
N ASN A 2 61.02 11.65 -59.01
CA ASN A 2 59.91 10.68 -58.98
C ASN A 2 59.14 10.87 -57.67
N TYR A 3 57.90 11.34 -57.77
CA TYR A 3 56.95 11.38 -56.65
C TYR A 3 56.21 10.05 -56.61
N GLN A 4 56.40 9.28 -55.53
CA GLN A 4 55.63 8.11 -55.20
C GLN A 4 54.45 8.55 -54.36
N ILE A 5 53.25 8.39 -54.92
CA ILE A 5 51.97 8.58 -54.19
C ILE A 5 51.68 7.29 -53.42
N LYS A 6 51.80 7.36 -52.10
CA LYS A 6 51.35 6.27 -51.21
C LYS A 6 49.83 6.35 -50.98
N PHE A 7 49.06 5.40 -51.52
CA PHE A 7 47.69 5.15 -51.22
C PHE A 7 47.59 4.54 -49.81
N LYS A 8 47.03 5.25 -48.90
CA LYS A 8 46.59 4.68 -47.59
C LYS A 8 45.18 4.07 -47.73
N LEU A 9 45.08 2.75 -47.68
CA LEU A 9 43.81 2.04 -47.47
C LEU A 9 43.35 2.34 -46.06
N VAL A 10 42.23 3.03 -45.96
CA VAL A 10 41.49 3.17 -44.71
C VAL A 10 40.51 2.00 -44.63
N LEU A 11 40.84 1.03 -43.79
CA LEU A 11 39.97 -0.09 -43.45
C LEU A 11 38.88 0.42 -42.49
N MET A 12 37.70 0.71 -43.02
CA MET A 12 36.51 0.97 -42.18
C MET A 12 36.05 -0.33 -41.56
N ALA A 13 36.39 -0.57 -40.28
CA ALA A 13 35.78 -1.61 -39.48
C ALA A 13 34.36 -1.16 -39.12
N LEU A 14 33.36 -1.72 -39.78
CA LEU A 14 31.95 -1.67 -39.37
C LEU A 14 31.79 -2.44 -38.07
N ILE A 15 31.84 -1.74 -36.94
CA ILE A 15 31.41 -2.29 -35.66
C ILE A 15 29.88 -2.37 -35.74
N ALA A 16 29.37 -3.55 -36.03
CA ALA A 16 27.97 -3.89 -35.81
C ALA A 16 27.69 -3.83 -34.30
N ILE A 17 27.25 -2.69 -33.83
CA ILE A 17 26.65 -2.59 -32.49
C ILE A 17 25.35 -3.40 -32.54
N SER A 18 25.43 -4.66 -32.10
CA SER A 18 24.25 -5.43 -31.78
C SER A 18 23.56 -4.70 -30.64
N LEU A 19 22.55 -3.91 -30.99
CA LEU A 19 21.53 -3.42 -30.04
C LEU A 19 20.89 -4.67 -29.49
N ASN A 20 21.45 -5.22 -28.40
CA ASN A 20 20.71 -6.08 -27.51
C ASN A 20 19.55 -5.24 -27.01
N SER A 21 18.45 -5.32 -27.74
CA SER A 21 17.14 -4.91 -27.25
C SER A 21 16.88 -5.75 -26.01
N CYS A 22 17.35 -5.28 -24.86
CA CYS A 22 16.89 -5.78 -23.58
C CYS A 22 15.38 -5.63 -23.63
N SER A 23 14.68 -6.74 -23.77
CA SER A 23 13.22 -6.79 -23.73
C SER A 23 12.83 -6.20 -22.38
N GLN A 24 12.56 -4.88 -22.36
CA GLN A 24 12.08 -4.23 -21.15
C GLN A 24 10.84 -4.98 -20.72
N ASN A 25 10.91 -5.61 -19.55
CA ASN A 25 9.77 -6.28 -18.96
C ASN A 25 8.61 -5.26 -18.87
N LYS A 26 7.62 -5.42 -19.74
CA LYS A 26 6.48 -4.50 -19.85
C LYS A 26 5.42 -4.75 -18.76
N THR A 27 5.79 -5.44 -17.72
CA THR A 27 4.93 -5.77 -16.60
C THR A 27 5.52 -5.19 -15.32
N THR A 28 4.68 -4.62 -14.46
CA THR A 28 5.05 -4.23 -13.09
C THR A 28 4.30 -5.11 -12.11
N LYS A 29 5.01 -5.67 -11.13
CA LYS A 29 4.46 -6.48 -10.06
C LYS A 29 4.67 -5.78 -8.72
N ILE A 30 3.58 -5.55 -8.00
CA ILE A 30 3.57 -4.90 -6.68
C ILE A 30 3.00 -5.90 -5.69
N ALA A 31 3.84 -6.44 -4.82
CA ALA A 31 3.37 -7.27 -3.70
C ALA A 31 3.15 -6.40 -2.46
N PHE A 32 2.18 -6.75 -1.62
CA PHE A 32 1.85 -5.99 -0.43
C PHE A 32 1.18 -6.85 0.63
N GLY A 33 1.20 -6.36 1.87
CA GLY A 33 0.51 -6.99 2.98
C GLY A 33 0.75 -6.28 4.31
N SER A 34 -0.01 -6.68 5.32
CA SER A 34 0.07 -6.20 6.70
C SER A 34 -0.09 -7.34 7.71
N CYS A 35 -0.04 -7.03 8.98
CA CYS A 35 -0.31 -7.94 10.09
C CYS A 35 0.64 -9.14 10.12
N GLY A 36 1.93 -8.83 10.19
CA GLY A 36 3.02 -9.79 10.32
C GLY A 36 3.64 -9.79 11.72
N HIS A 37 3.19 -10.69 12.61
CA HIS A 37 3.68 -10.73 13.97
C HIS A 37 5.16 -11.14 14.04
N GLN A 38 6.01 -10.31 14.63
CA GLN A 38 7.48 -10.48 14.66
C GLN A 38 7.96 -11.77 15.35
N ASN A 39 7.14 -12.38 16.21
CA ASN A 39 7.50 -13.65 16.85
C ASN A 39 7.22 -14.87 15.97
N ASP A 40 6.40 -14.75 14.93
CA ASP A 40 6.08 -15.84 14.00
C ASP A 40 7.24 -16.12 13.05
N SER A 41 7.22 -17.28 12.39
CA SER A 41 8.26 -17.67 11.43
C SER A 41 8.23 -16.89 10.11
N LEU A 42 7.07 -16.36 9.73
CA LEU A 42 6.82 -15.54 8.53
C LEU A 42 7.28 -16.18 7.20
N PRO A 43 6.94 -17.46 6.92
CA PRO A 43 7.35 -18.13 5.69
C PRO A 43 6.77 -17.47 4.43
N ILE A 44 5.71 -16.68 4.58
CA ILE A 44 5.04 -15.94 3.51
C ILE A 44 6.01 -15.06 2.71
N TYR A 45 7.01 -14.46 3.35
CA TYR A 45 8.01 -13.63 2.66
C TYR A 45 8.84 -14.42 1.63
N ASN A 46 9.07 -15.73 1.87
CA ASN A 46 9.73 -16.57 0.88
C ASN A 46 8.83 -16.86 -0.32
N VAL A 47 7.50 -16.95 -0.11
CA VAL A 47 6.53 -17.09 -1.20
C VAL A 47 6.51 -15.80 -2.03
N VAL A 48 6.45 -14.62 -1.39
CA VAL A 48 6.55 -13.32 -2.09
C VAL A 48 7.76 -13.28 -3.01
N VAL A 49 8.94 -13.68 -2.52
CA VAL A 49 10.20 -13.66 -3.31
C VAL A 49 10.11 -14.54 -4.56
N LYS A 50 9.41 -15.70 -4.51
CA LYS A 50 9.21 -16.56 -5.69
C LYS A 50 8.45 -15.85 -6.82
N HIS A 51 7.52 -14.94 -6.49
CA HIS A 51 6.75 -14.15 -7.45
C HIS A 51 7.56 -13.02 -8.09
N LYS A 52 8.77 -12.73 -7.58
CA LYS A 52 9.71 -11.70 -8.10
C LYS A 52 9.02 -10.35 -8.30
N PRO A 53 8.42 -9.76 -7.26
CA PRO A 53 7.81 -8.44 -7.38
C PRO A 53 8.88 -7.36 -7.58
N ASP A 54 8.53 -6.31 -8.31
CA ASP A 54 9.37 -5.13 -8.49
C ASP A 54 9.48 -4.32 -7.18
N ILE A 55 8.47 -4.44 -6.29
CA ILE A 55 8.42 -3.81 -4.98
C ILE A 55 7.52 -4.60 -4.03
N PHE A 56 7.84 -4.57 -2.71
CA PHE A 56 6.95 -5.01 -1.63
C PHE A 56 6.53 -3.80 -0.78
N ILE A 57 5.23 -3.68 -0.51
CA ILE A 57 4.65 -2.59 0.28
C ILE A 57 4.14 -3.15 1.60
N PHE A 58 4.73 -2.72 2.69
CA PHE A 58 4.19 -2.95 4.02
C PHE A 58 3.10 -1.92 4.33
N LEU A 59 1.93 -2.39 4.78
CA LEU A 59 0.73 -1.57 5.00
C LEU A 59 0.42 -1.33 6.48
N GLY A 60 1.36 -1.61 7.37
CA GLY A 60 1.18 -1.48 8.80
C GLY A 60 1.13 -2.83 9.52
N ASP A 61 1.08 -2.78 10.84
CA ASP A 61 1.26 -3.95 11.70
C ASP A 61 2.48 -4.77 11.30
N ASN A 62 3.53 -4.03 10.95
CA ASN A 62 4.80 -4.61 10.55
C ASN A 62 5.45 -5.33 11.73
N ILE A 63 5.11 -4.90 12.93
CA ILE A 63 5.32 -5.53 14.24
C ILE A 63 4.12 -5.23 15.14
N TYR A 64 3.93 -6.03 16.18
CA TYR A 64 2.98 -5.77 17.26
C TYR A 64 3.71 -5.14 18.45
N GLY A 65 3.82 -3.81 18.40
CA GLY A 65 4.53 -2.97 19.37
C GLY A 65 3.82 -2.93 20.70
N ASP A 66 2.60 -2.39 20.74
CA ASP A 66 1.71 -2.29 21.90
C ASP A 66 2.43 -1.90 23.17
N THR A 67 3.18 -0.80 23.14
CA THR A 67 4.04 -0.38 24.24
C THR A 67 4.18 1.12 24.30
N TYR A 68 4.41 1.62 25.51
CA TYR A 68 4.85 2.99 25.78
C TYR A 68 6.36 3.09 26.03
N ASP A 69 7.08 1.96 25.91
CA ASP A 69 8.53 1.86 26.05
C ASP A 69 9.15 1.75 24.64
N MET A 70 9.91 2.76 24.25
CA MET A 70 10.51 2.85 22.93
C MET A 70 11.66 1.88 22.70
N ASP A 71 12.34 1.45 23.76
CA ASP A 71 13.35 0.39 23.66
C ASP A 71 12.69 -0.96 23.36
N VAL A 72 11.51 -1.23 23.95
CA VAL A 72 10.69 -2.41 23.63
C VAL A 72 10.20 -2.36 22.18
N LEU A 73 9.70 -1.21 21.72
CA LEU A 73 9.26 -1.03 20.32
C LEU A 73 10.42 -1.33 19.36
N LYS A 74 11.58 -0.74 19.62
CA LYS A 74 12.79 -0.97 18.83
C LYS A 74 13.23 -2.43 18.85
N ALA A 75 13.23 -3.08 20.02
CA ALA A 75 13.60 -4.49 20.15
C ALA A 75 12.68 -5.40 19.34
N LYS A 76 11.37 -5.11 19.25
CA LYS A 76 10.42 -5.85 18.43
C LYS A 76 10.71 -5.72 16.92
N TYR A 77 11.11 -4.54 16.46
CA TYR A 77 11.63 -4.36 15.10
C TYR A 77 12.94 -5.14 14.87
N ASP A 78 13.84 -5.18 15.86
CA ASP A 78 15.08 -5.96 15.75
C ASP A 78 14.80 -7.47 15.67
N ILE A 79 13.73 -7.99 16.33
CA ILE A 79 13.27 -9.38 16.14
C ILE A 79 12.84 -9.63 14.69
N LEU A 80 12.01 -8.77 14.10
CA LEU A 80 11.62 -8.89 12.69
C LEU A 80 12.85 -8.84 11.78
N LYS A 81 13.76 -7.90 12.02
CA LYS A 81 15.02 -7.76 11.30
C LYS A 81 15.86 -9.04 11.31
N GLY A 82 15.84 -9.76 12.42
CA GLY A 82 16.58 -11.04 12.58
C GLY A 82 15.97 -12.24 11.84
N LYS A 83 14.72 -12.14 11.32
CA LYS A 83 14.06 -13.25 10.62
C LYS A 83 14.72 -13.58 9.29
N PRO A 84 15.11 -14.86 9.04
CA PRO A 84 15.72 -15.26 7.76
C PRO A 84 14.83 -14.97 6.57
N SER A 85 13.50 -15.19 6.69
CA SER A 85 12.53 -14.92 5.63
C SER A 85 12.40 -13.42 5.30
N PHE A 86 12.44 -12.54 6.31
CA PHE A 86 12.47 -11.09 6.11
C PHE A 86 13.79 -10.63 5.45
N GLN A 87 14.92 -11.19 5.87
CA GLN A 87 16.21 -10.91 5.24
C GLN A 87 16.25 -11.37 3.78
N ASN A 88 15.62 -12.52 3.47
CA ASN A 88 15.46 -12.99 2.11
C ASN A 88 14.60 -12.04 1.26
N LEU A 89 13.47 -11.56 1.80
CA LEU A 89 12.63 -10.54 1.15
C LEU A 89 13.44 -9.28 0.88
N LYS A 90 14.09 -8.71 1.91
CA LYS A 90 14.87 -7.47 1.83
C LYS A 90 16.03 -7.55 0.82
N LYS A 91 16.64 -8.73 0.68
CA LYS A 91 17.73 -8.96 -0.28
C LYS A 91 17.26 -8.97 -1.73
N ASN A 92 16.04 -9.49 -1.99
CA ASN A 92 15.56 -9.78 -3.34
C ASN A 92 14.51 -8.80 -3.86
N THR A 93 13.94 -7.94 -2.99
CA THR A 93 12.83 -7.06 -3.34
C THR A 93 13.00 -5.70 -2.68
N PRO A 94 12.92 -4.59 -3.41
CA PRO A 94 12.80 -3.26 -2.82
C PRO A 94 11.58 -3.19 -1.89
N ILE A 95 11.74 -2.52 -0.74
CA ILE A 95 10.69 -2.42 0.27
C ILE A 95 10.36 -0.95 0.51
N ILE A 96 9.07 -0.63 0.52
CA ILE A 96 8.53 0.61 1.06
C ILE A 96 7.45 0.27 2.10
N ALA A 97 7.15 1.21 3.00
CA ALA A 97 6.25 0.93 4.11
C ALA A 97 5.45 2.14 4.56
N THR A 98 4.26 1.88 5.06
CA THR A 98 3.56 2.71 6.04
C THR A 98 3.36 1.92 7.32
N TRP A 99 2.84 2.57 8.35
CA TRP A 99 2.50 1.92 9.61
C TRP A 99 1.00 1.82 9.82
N ASP A 100 0.61 1.04 10.83
CA ASP A 100 -0.70 1.05 11.42
C ASP A 100 -0.60 1.16 12.95
N ASP A 101 -1.62 0.82 13.72
CA ASP A 101 -1.70 1.10 15.15
C ASP A 101 -0.65 0.35 15.98
N HIS A 102 -0.44 -0.93 15.71
CA HIS A 102 0.49 -1.75 16.49
C HIS A 102 1.95 -1.30 16.34
N ASP A 103 2.39 -0.88 15.18
CA ASP A 103 3.74 -0.35 14.98
C ASP A 103 3.83 1.18 15.17
N PHE A 104 2.70 1.89 15.14
CA PHE A 104 2.59 3.26 15.62
C PHE A 104 2.79 3.33 17.14
N GLY A 105 2.24 2.33 17.89
CA GLY A 105 2.52 2.22 19.30
C GLY A 105 1.57 1.42 20.16
N TRP A 106 0.28 1.48 19.94
CA TRP A 106 -0.73 0.78 20.72
C TRP A 106 -1.99 0.51 19.90
N ASN A 107 -2.64 -0.66 20.15
CA ASN A 107 -3.87 -1.05 19.46
C ASN A 107 -4.88 0.10 19.42
N ASP A 108 -5.43 0.37 18.23
CA ASP A 108 -6.38 1.44 17.91
C ASP A 108 -5.90 2.87 18.29
N ALA A 109 -4.59 3.09 18.52
CA ALA A 109 -4.09 4.40 18.87
C ALA A 109 -4.15 5.38 17.69
N GLY A 110 -4.41 6.65 18.03
CA GLY A 110 -4.48 7.78 17.13
C GLY A 110 -3.63 8.96 17.64
N ARG A 111 -4.02 10.16 17.24
CA ARG A 111 -3.22 11.39 17.44
C ARG A 111 -2.81 11.67 18.90
N HIS A 112 -3.49 11.11 19.88
CA HIS A 112 -3.21 11.31 21.30
C HIS A 112 -2.14 10.34 21.84
N TYR A 113 -1.64 9.41 21.04
CA TYR A 113 -0.52 8.58 21.44
C TYR A 113 0.74 9.44 21.69
N LYS A 114 1.22 9.43 22.93
CA LYS A 114 2.22 10.39 23.40
C LYS A 114 3.63 10.21 22.81
N PHE A 115 3.98 9.00 22.37
CA PHE A 115 5.31 8.66 21.82
C PHE A 115 5.34 8.58 20.29
N LYS A 116 4.33 9.11 19.59
CA LYS A 116 4.24 9.05 18.12
C LYS A 116 5.47 9.59 17.38
N LYS A 117 6.19 10.55 17.96
CA LYS A 117 7.42 11.09 17.34
C LYS A 117 8.58 10.11 17.43
N GLU A 118 8.74 9.50 18.59
CA GLU A 118 9.78 8.50 18.86
C GLU A 118 9.51 7.22 18.04
N SER A 119 8.27 6.76 18.01
CA SER A 119 7.84 5.63 17.16
C SER A 119 8.16 5.89 15.68
N LYS A 120 7.90 7.12 15.20
CA LYS A 120 8.25 7.53 13.84
C LYS A 120 9.74 7.38 13.54
N GLU A 121 10.60 7.85 14.42
CA GLU A 121 12.05 7.73 14.20
C GLU A 121 12.51 6.27 14.16
N ILE A 122 11.97 5.41 15.05
CA ILE A 122 12.26 3.97 15.07
C ILE A 122 11.79 3.31 13.76
N PHE A 123 10.56 3.60 13.32
CA PHE A 123 10.00 3.10 12.06
C PHE A 123 10.86 3.52 10.86
N LEU A 124 11.19 4.81 10.74
CA LEU A 124 11.96 5.34 9.62
C LEU A 124 13.40 4.79 9.61
N ASP A 125 14.00 4.56 10.78
CA ASP A 125 15.32 3.94 10.89
C ASP A 125 15.29 2.47 10.49
N PHE A 126 14.26 1.72 10.88
CA PHE A 126 14.10 0.32 10.51
C PHE A 126 13.97 0.12 8.99
N PHE A 127 13.18 0.97 8.31
CA PHE A 127 13.01 0.93 6.87
C PHE A 127 14.11 1.67 6.08
N ASN A 128 15.19 2.11 6.76
CA ASN A 128 16.35 2.81 6.18
C ASN A 128 15.98 4.09 5.44
N GLU A 129 14.99 4.84 5.94
CA GLU A 129 14.65 6.16 5.39
C GLU A 129 15.88 7.10 5.49
N PRO A 130 16.28 7.77 4.40
CA PRO A 130 17.43 8.68 4.43
C PRO A 130 17.33 9.73 5.53
N LYS A 131 18.46 10.03 6.20
CA LYS A 131 18.47 10.99 7.33
C LYS A 131 18.05 12.40 6.94
N ASN A 132 18.19 12.79 5.68
CA ASN A 132 17.84 14.12 5.15
C ASN A 132 16.51 14.13 4.36
N SER A 133 15.71 13.05 4.39
CA SER A 133 14.46 12.98 3.65
C SER A 133 13.42 13.98 4.17
N GLU A 134 12.52 14.43 3.30
CA GLU A 134 11.38 15.27 3.69
C GLU A 134 10.44 14.52 4.63
N ARG A 135 10.34 13.19 4.50
CA ARG A 135 9.54 12.33 5.36
C ARG A 135 9.94 12.42 6.84
N ARG A 136 11.23 12.64 7.13
CA ARG A 136 11.70 12.87 8.50
C ARG A 136 11.33 14.24 9.05
N LYS A 137 11.23 15.25 8.19
CA LYS A 137 10.96 16.64 8.60
C LYS A 137 9.48 16.91 8.87
N GLN A 138 8.57 16.20 8.22
CA GLN A 138 7.14 16.35 8.38
C GLN A 138 6.60 15.63 9.62
N GLU A 139 5.40 15.95 10.07
CA GLU A 139 4.65 15.14 11.02
C GLU A 139 4.04 13.93 10.28
N GLY A 140 4.15 12.72 10.86
CA GLY A 140 3.68 11.48 10.26
C GLY A 140 4.64 10.86 9.23
N VAL A 141 4.23 9.69 8.68
CA VAL A 141 5.04 8.86 7.79
C VAL A 141 4.52 8.81 6.35
N TYR A 142 3.49 9.58 6.01
CA TYR A 142 2.95 9.59 4.64
C TYR A 142 4.01 10.01 3.62
N THR A 143 3.95 9.41 2.42
CA THR A 143 4.93 9.66 1.35
C THR A 143 4.39 9.20 0.00
N SER A 144 5.06 9.59 -1.10
CA SER A 144 4.74 9.09 -2.43
C SER A 144 6.00 8.74 -3.23
N TYR A 145 5.86 7.76 -4.11
CA TYR A 145 6.91 7.28 -5.00
C TYR A 145 6.41 7.29 -6.44
N TYR A 146 7.32 7.56 -7.38
CA TYR A 146 7.03 7.57 -8.81
C TYR A 146 7.91 6.57 -9.53
N TYR A 147 7.28 5.80 -10.40
CA TYR A 147 7.93 4.81 -11.26
C TYR A 147 7.49 5.03 -12.69
N GLU A 148 8.45 5.19 -13.60
CA GLU A 148 8.15 5.22 -15.03
C GLU A 148 8.39 3.83 -15.64
N LYS A 149 7.42 3.37 -16.40
CA LYS A 149 7.51 2.10 -17.13
C LYS A 149 6.82 2.24 -18.50
N SER A 150 7.60 2.02 -19.57
CA SER A 150 7.07 2.06 -20.95
C SER A 150 6.36 3.39 -21.31
N GLY A 151 6.88 4.52 -20.84
CA GLY A 151 6.33 5.86 -21.06
C GLY A 151 5.03 6.14 -20.30
N LYS A 152 4.73 5.36 -19.28
CA LYS A 152 3.60 5.54 -18.36
C LYS A 152 4.09 5.69 -16.94
N ASN A 153 3.33 6.45 -16.14
CA ASN A 153 3.68 6.78 -14.77
C ASN A 153 2.79 6.01 -13.78
N LEU A 154 3.43 5.26 -12.90
CA LEU A 154 2.85 4.66 -11.72
C LEU A 154 3.22 5.52 -10.51
N GLN A 155 2.22 5.98 -9.77
CA GLN A 155 2.41 6.64 -8.48
C GLN A 155 1.96 5.69 -7.37
N VAL A 156 2.79 5.54 -6.34
CA VAL A 156 2.42 4.87 -5.09
C VAL A 156 2.36 5.93 -4.00
N ILE A 157 1.21 6.09 -3.37
CA ILE A 157 0.97 7.02 -2.27
C ILE A 157 0.71 6.18 -1.01
N LEU A 158 1.55 6.34 0.01
CA LEU A 158 1.35 5.71 1.31
C LEU A 158 0.79 6.74 2.28
N LEU A 159 -0.40 6.48 2.79
CA LEU A 159 -1.07 7.33 3.78
C LEU A 159 -0.60 7.00 5.19
N ASP A 160 -0.71 7.97 6.06
CA ASP A 160 -0.59 7.81 7.51
C ASP A 160 -1.98 8.01 8.13
N VAL A 161 -2.59 6.94 8.55
CA VAL A 161 -3.95 6.93 9.12
C VAL A 161 -3.94 6.93 10.65
N ARG A 162 -2.79 7.24 11.28
CA ARG A 162 -2.61 7.21 12.74
C ARG A 162 -2.23 8.55 13.34
N THR A 163 -1.21 9.23 12.79
CA THR A 163 -0.63 10.45 13.39
C THR A 163 -1.64 11.56 13.66
N PHE A 164 -2.62 11.72 12.79
CA PHE A 164 -3.61 12.81 12.86
C PHE A 164 -5.01 12.34 13.24
N ARG A 165 -5.24 11.03 13.25
CA ARG A 165 -6.55 10.43 13.44
C ARG A 165 -7.10 10.74 14.83
N ASP A 166 -8.34 11.26 14.86
CA ASP A 166 -9.11 11.37 16.09
C ASP A 166 -9.36 9.99 16.72
N ASP A 167 -9.51 9.95 18.04
CA ASP A 167 -9.84 8.72 18.74
C ASP A 167 -11.17 8.17 18.23
N LEU A 168 -11.28 6.85 18.14
CA LEU A 168 -12.50 6.20 17.68
C LEU A 168 -13.64 6.37 18.69
N LEU A 169 -14.85 6.62 18.21
CA LEU A 169 -16.03 6.72 19.06
C LEU A 169 -16.45 5.33 19.48
N LYS A 170 -16.49 5.09 20.81
CA LYS A 170 -16.94 3.83 21.39
C LYS A 170 -18.42 3.57 21.11
N HIS A 171 -18.74 2.33 20.75
CA HIS A 171 -20.12 1.88 20.63
C HIS A 171 -20.80 1.87 22.00
N THR A 172 -22.00 2.46 22.08
CA THR A 172 -22.87 2.35 23.26
C THR A 172 -23.85 1.20 23.00
N LYS A 173 -23.85 0.17 23.80
CA LYS A 173 -24.48 -1.16 23.59
C LYS A 173 -26.01 -1.17 23.29
N GLU A 174 -26.65 -0.06 22.94
CA GLU A 174 -28.12 0.04 22.86
C GLU A 174 -28.74 -0.65 21.62
N GLU A 175 -28.02 -0.77 20.48
CA GLU A 175 -28.52 -1.48 19.29
C GLU A 175 -27.41 -2.22 18.55
N ASN A 176 -27.12 -3.45 18.96
CA ASN A 176 -26.19 -4.27 18.20
C ASN A 176 -26.90 -4.91 16.99
N LYS A 177 -26.53 -4.47 15.77
CA LYS A 177 -27.03 -5.02 14.50
C LYS A 177 -26.17 -6.15 13.94
N PHE A 178 -25.05 -6.46 14.59
CA PHE A 178 -24.09 -7.45 14.16
C PHE A 178 -24.18 -8.72 15.01
N PHE A 179 -23.70 -9.84 14.50
CA PHE A 179 -23.59 -11.10 15.24
C PHE A 179 -22.45 -11.10 16.28
N TYR A 180 -21.63 -10.05 16.28
CA TYR A 180 -20.54 -9.77 17.22
C TYR A 180 -20.80 -8.44 17.94
N GLU A 181 -20.07 -8.16 19.02
CA GLU A 181 -20.11 -6.83 19.66
C GLU A 181 -19.23 -5.86 18.86
N PRO A 182 -19.81 -4.81 18.24
CA PRO A 182 -19.00 -3.80 17.55
C PRO A 182 -18.28 -2.90 18.57
N ASP A 183 -17.05 -2.50 18.26
CA ASP A 183 -16.25 -1.64 19.12
C ASP A 183 -16.57 -0.15 18.93
N TYR A 184 -16.89 0.27 17.68
CA TYR A 184 -16.92 1.67 17.29
C TYR A 184 -18.18 2.06 16.52
N VAL A 185 -18.43 3.38 16.49
CA VAL A 185 -19.48 4.01 15.67
C VAL A 185 -18.90 5.11 14.80
N PRO A 186 -19.53 5.41 13.64
CA PRO A 186 -19.04 6.46 12.74
C PRO A 186 -19.22 7.85 13.34
N TYR A 187 -18.27 8.74 13.09
CA TYR A 187 -18.41 10.17 13.32
C TYR A 187 -19.51 10.77 12.46
N GLN A 188 -20.29 11.68 13.07
CA GLN A 188 -21.34 12.44 12.39
C GLN A 188 -20.96 13.92 12.17
N HIS A 189 -19.77 14.34 12.62
CA HIS A 189 -19.32 15.72 12.65
C HIS A 189 -18.17 15.98 11.68
N ALA A 190 -18.17 17.15 11.05
CA ALA A 190 -17.15 17.53 10.06
C ALA A 190 -15.80 17.94 10.68
N ASP A 191 -15.73 18.13 11.98
CA ASP A 191 -14.53 18.48 12.73
C ASP A 191 -13.67 17.26 13.12
N SER A 192 -14.18 16.05 12.94
CA SER A 192 -13.38 14.83 13.08
C SER A 192 -12.46 14.62 11.88
N THR A 193 -11.28 14.07 12.13
CA THR A 193 -10.33 13.83 11.05
C THR A 193 -9.61 12.50 11.18
N LEU A 194 -9.31 11.89 10.02
CA LEU A 194 -8.45 10.72 9.87
C LEU A 194 -7.04 11.15 9.42
N LEU A 195 -6.94 11.99 8.40
CA LEU A 195 -5.65 12.37 7.79
C LEU A 195 -5.11 13.71 8.28
N GLY A 196 -5.91 14.54 8.94
CA GLY A 196 -5.51 15.89 9.35
C GLY A 196 -5.30 16.84 8.17
N ALA A 197 -5.41 18.15 8.44
CA ALA A 197 -5.36 19.18 7.40
C ALA A 197 -4.04 19.18 6.61
N THR A 198 -2.93 18.91 7.27
CA THR A 198 -1.60 18.94 6.64
C THR A 198 -1.45 17.83 5.62
N GLN A 199 -1.82 16.60 5.96
CA GLN A 199 -1.76 15.45 5.03
C GLN A 199 -2.77 15.61 3.89
N TRP A 200 -3.99 16.12 4.15
CA TRP A 200 -4.96 16.43 3.10
C TRP A 200 -4.43 17.42 2.06
N LYS A 201 -3.78 18.50 2.51
CA LYS A 201 -3.17 19.51 1.62
C LYS A 201 -2.02 18.90 0.79
N TRP A 202 -1.24 18.00 1.39
CA TRP A 202 -0.19 17.27 0.68
C TRP A 202 -0.79 16.29 -0.34
N LEU A 203 -1.83 15.53 0.05
CA LEU A 203 -2.49 14.56 -0.81
C LEU A 203 -3.13 15.22 -2.04
N GLU A 204 -3.72 16.40 -1.89
CA GLU A 204 -4.24 17.17 -3.03
C GLU A 204 -3.13 17.50 -4.04
N LYS A 205 -1.95 17.91 -3.56
CA LYS A 205 -0.80 18.15 -4.43
C LYS A 205 -0.33 16.87 -5.14
N GLU A 206 -0.30 15.75 -4.40
CA GLU A 206 0.11 14.46 -4.97
C GLU A 206 -0.87 13.98 -6.04
N LEU A 207 -2.17 14.01 -5.79
CA LEU A 207 -3.20 13.60 -6.76
C LEU A 207 -3.30 14.52 -7.99
N SER A 208 -2.82 15.77 -7.87
CA SER A 208 -2.76 16.72 -8.99
C SER A 208 -1.58 16.49 -9.93
N LYS A 209 -0.58 15.68 -9.53
CA LYS A 209 0.56 15.34 -10.38
C LYS A 209 0.16 14.34 -11.48
N PRO A 210 0.76 14.40 -12.67
CA PRO A 210 0.47 13.45 -13.73
C PRO A 210 0.84 12.02 -13.33
N ALA A 211 -0.12 11.08 -13.41
CA ALA A 211 0.13 9.65 -13.34
C ALA A 211 -0.98 8.90 -14.07
N ASP A 212 -0.64 7.73 -14.65
CA ASP A 212 -1.61 6.86 -15.32
C ASP A 212 -2.34 5.97 -14.31
N ILE A 213 -1.59 5.41 -13.35
CA ILE A 213 -2.12 4.56 -12.27
C ILE A 213 -1.60 5.07 -10.94
N ARG A 214 -2.48 5.03 -9.92
CA ARG A 214 -2.18 5.42 -8.54
C ARG A 214 -2.57 4.30 -7.60
N ILE A 215 -1.59 3.77 -6.86
CA ILE A 215 -1.80 2.82 -5.77
C ILE A 215 -1.76 3.60 -4.46
N ILE A 216 -2.88 3.60 -3.74
CA ILE A 216 -3.01 4.27 -2.45
C ILE A 216 -2.91 3.21 -1.35
N GLY A 217 -1.83 3.22 -0.58
CA GLY A 217 -1.66 2.34 0.57
C GLY A 217 -2.21 2.99 1.85
N SER A 218 -3.07 2.26 2.55
CA SER A 218 -3.68 2.65 3.82
C SER A 218 -3.52 1.52 4.84
N GLY A 219 -3.21 1.83 6.11
CA GLY A 219 -3.26 0.84 7.19
C GLY A 219 -4.65 0.24 7.27
N SER A 220 -5.65 1.06 7.54
CA SER A 220 -7.06 0.63 7.65
C SER A 220 -7.77 0.52 6.31
N GLN A 221 -8.81 -0.34 6.23
CA GLN A 221 -9.63 -0.55 5.04
C GLN A 221 -10.35 0.73 4.58
N PHE A 222 -10.29 0.99 3.25
CA PHE A 222 -10.99 2.10 2.61
C PHE A 222 -12.35 1.68 2.04
N GLY A 223 -12.43 0.53 1.39
CA GLY A 223 -13.56 0.09 0.59
C GLY A 223 -14.70 -0.59 1.35
N ILE A 224 -14.53 -0.82 2.64
CA ILE A 224 -15.54 -1.46 3.47
C ILE A 224 -16.64 -0.48 3.88
N GLU A 225 -17.89 -0.98 4.00
CA GLU A 225 -18.94 -0.23 4.67
C GLU A 225 -18.77 -0.29 6.19
N TYR A 226 -19.45 0.58 6.89
CA TYR A 226 -19.47 0.54 8.36
C TYR A 226 -19.95 -0.83 8.87
N ASN A 227 -19.13 -1.46 9.72
CA ASN A 227 -19.39 -2.78 10.28
C ASN A 227 -19.07 -2.89 11.80
N GLY A 228 -18.72 -1.78 12.43
CA GLY A 228 -18.43 -1.71 13.86
C GLY A 228 -16.96 -1.88 14.25
N TYR A 229 -16.08 -2.26 13.34
CA TYR A 229 -14.63 -2.27 13.53
C TYR A 229 -13.98 -1.00 13.01
N GLU A 230 -12.67 -0.85 13.21
CA GLU A 230 -11.91 0.26 12.68
C GLU A 230 -11.84 0.21 11.14
N ALA A 231 -12.13 1.33 10.50
CA ALA A 231 -12.01 1.52 9.06
C ALA A 231 -12.19 3.00 8.69
N TRP A 232 -11.96 3.37 7.42
CA TRP A 232 -12.37 4.68 6.90
C TRP A 232 -13.86 4.96 7.07
N ALA A 233 -14.69 3.93 7.15
CA ALA A 233 -16.13 4.03 7.42
C ALA A 233 -16.48 4.65 8.78
N ASN A 234 -15.54 4.71 9.73
CA ASN A 234 -15.69 5.45 10.98
C ASN A 234 -15.57 6.97 10.78
N PHE A 235 -15.02 7.42 9.64
CA PHE A 235 -14.84 8.82 9.23
C PHE A 235 -15.51 9.06 7.86
N PRO A 236 -16.84 8.88 7.73
CA PRO A 236 -17.52 8.87 6.45
C PRO A 236 -17.40 10.19 5.68
N LEU A 237 -17.28 11.32 6.38
CA LEU A 237 -17.08 12.62 5.76
C LEU A 237 -15.66 12.76 5.17
N GLU A 238 -14.65 12.16 5.80
CA GLU A 238 -13.30 12.11 5.24
C GLU A 238 -13.20 11.13 4.06
N GLN A 239 -13.92 10.00 4.09
CA GLN A 239 -14.03 9.09 2.95
C GLN A 239 -14.70 9.81 1.76
N GLN A 240 -15.82 10.53 1.99
CA GLN A 240 -16.48 11.33 0.96
C GLN A 240 -15.54 12.42 0.40
N LYS A 241 -14.80 13.10 1.27
CA LYS A 241 -13.79 14.10 0.87
C LYS A 241 -12.71 13.50 -0.03
N PHE A 242 -12.34 12.23 0.15
CA PHE A 242 -11.41 11.56 -0.74
C PHE A 242 -11.99 11.38 -2.14
N PHE A 243 -13.24 10.92 -2.26
CA PHE A 243 -13.92 10.83 -3.56
C PHE A 243 -14.02 12.19 -4.25
N ASP A 244 -14.34 13.25 -3.50
CA ASP A 244 -14.43 14.60 -4.04
C ASP A 244 -13.07 15.15 -4.46
N LEU A 245 -12.00 14.77 -3.76
CA LEU A 245 -10.63 15.13 -4.13
C LEU A 245 -10.22 14.45 -5.45
N ILE A 246 -10.53 13.16 -5.66
CA ILE A 246 -10.30 12.48 -6.94
C ILE A 246 -11.04 13.20 -8.07
N LYS A 247 -12.31 13.56 -7.86
CA LYS A 247 -13.11 14.31 -8.85
C LYS A 247 -12.50 15.69 -9.15
N LYS A 248 -12.09 16.42 -8.11
CA LYS A 248 -11.48 17.76 -8.22
C LYS A 248 -10.18 17.72 -9.00
N THR A 249 -9.30 16.77 -8.70
CA THR A 249 -7.98 16.66 -9.32
C THR A 249 -8.00 15.93 -10.67
N LYS A 250 -9.13 15.31 -11.03
CA LYS A 250 -9.26 14.43 -12.20
C LYS A 250 -8.21 13.31 -12.18
N ALA A 251 -7.86 12.83 -11.00
CA ALA A 251 -6.91 11.74 -10.84
C ALA A 251 -7.47 10.43 -11.42
N ASN A 252 -6.82 9.86 -12.43
CA ASN A 252 -7.19 8.58 -13.04
C ASN A 252 -6.45 7.44 -12.36
N GLY A 253 -6.95 6.21 -12.54
CA GLY A 253 -6.26 4.98 -12.18
C GLY A 253 -6.07 4.80 -10.67
N VAL A 254 -6.97 5.31 -9.82
CA VAL A 254 -6.86 5.20 -8.37
C VAL A 254 -7.37 3.84 -7.91
N LEU A 255 -6.48 3.10 -7.21
CA LEU A 255 -6.75 1.84 -6.54
C LEU A 255 -6.23 1.94 -5.10
N PHE A 256 -6.96 1.36 -4.16
CA PHE A 256 -6.50 1.21 -2.78
C PHE A 256 -5.92 -0.17 -2.54
N ILE A 257 -4.94 -0.23 -1.67
CA ILE A 257 -4.45 -1.43 -1.00
C ILE A 257 -4.49 -1.16 0.50
N SER A 258 -5.03 -2.10 1.29
CA SER A 258 -5.30 -1.87 2.70
C SER A 258 -4.95 -3.07 3.60
N GLY A 259 -4.88 -2.81 4.91
CA GLY A 259 -4.51 -3.74 5.97
C GLY A 259 -5.54 -3.87 7.09
N ASP A 260 -5.06 -4.09 8.31
CA ASP A 260 -5.74 -4.10 9.62
C ASP A 260 -6.53 -5.39 9.98
N VAL A 261 -7.39 -5.90 9.13
CA VAL A 261 -8.51 -6.81 9.48
C VAL A 261 -8.22 -8.32 9.43
N HIS A 262 -6.97 -8.74 9.31
CA HIS A 262 -6.50 -10.13 9.40
C HIS A 262 -7.15 -11.14 8.42
N TYR A 263 -7.68 -10.65 7.28
CA TYR A 263 -8.15 -11.43 6.13
C TYR A 263 -7.91 -10.66 4.83
N ALA A 264 -8.16 -11.30 3.68
CA ALA A 264 -8.10 -10.60 2.39
C ALA A 264 -9.45 -10.60 1.69
N GLU A 265 -9.71 -9.52 0.97
CA GLU A 265 -10.88 -9.36 0.10
C GLU A 265 -10.62 -8.30 -0.98
N ILE A 266 -11.45 -8.28 -2.01
CA ILE A 266 -11.53 -7.14 -2.92
C ILE A 266 -12.91 -6.50 -2.75
N SER A 267 -12.90 -5.20 -2.46
CA SER A 267 -14.10 -4.37 -2.40
C SER A 267 -14.18 -3.45 -3.61
N LYS A 268 -15.41 -3.19 -4.08
CA LYS A 268 -15.72 -2.24 -5.15
C LYS A 268 -16.71 -1.21 -4.63
N VAL A 269 -16.28 0.05 -4.57
CA VAL A 269 -17.13 1.16 -4.14
C VAL A 269 -17.56 1.96 -5.36
N GLU A 270 -18.86 2.08 -5.57
CA GLU A 270 -19.46 2.91 -6.60
C GLU A 270 -20.02 4.19 -5.98
N THR A 271 -19.67 5.35 -6.57
CA THR A 271 -20.17 6.66 -6.13
C THR A 271 -20.51 7.52 -7.33
N PRO A 272 -21.52 8.40 -7.24
CA PRO A 272 -21.95 9.23 -8.36
C PRO A 272 -20.84 10.09 -8.96
N ASN A 273 -20.78 10.13 -10.29
CA ASN A 273 -19.83 10.95 -11.06
C ASN A 273 -18.34 10.64 -10.82
N LEU A 274 -18.05 9.41 -10.40
CA LEU A 274 -16.70 8.87 -10.28
C LEU A 274 -16.68 7.45 -10.89
N TYR A 275 -15.55 7.04 -11.41
CA TYR A 275 -15.32 5.64 -11.76
C TYR A 275 -15.26 4.77 -10.49
N PRO A 276 -15.48 3.45 -10.58
CA PRO A 276 -15.42 2.56 -9.39
C PRO A 276 -14.06 2.63 -8.73
N ILE A 277 -14.04 2.70 -7.39
CA ILE A 277 -12.82 2.59 -6.58
C ILE A 277 -12.74 1.15 -6.07
N TYR A 278 -11.61 0.50 -6.33
CA TYR A 278 -11.30 -0.82 -5.80
C TYR A 278 -10.38 -0.68 -4.59
N ASP A 279 -10.65 -1.48 -3.57
CA ASP A 279 -9.79 -1.66 -2.40
C ASP A 279 -9.42 -3.14 -2.28
N ILE A 280 -8.13 -3.43 -2.38
CA ILE A 280 -7.60 -4.77 -2.24
C ILE A 280 -7.01 -4.88 -0.83
N THR A 281 -7.76 -5.48 0.08
CA THR A 281 -7.30 -5.75 1.43
C THR A 281 -6.43 -6.99 1.44
N SER A 282 -5.23 -6.90 2.04
CA SER A 282 -4.35 -8.03 2.28
C SER A 282 -3.68 -7.87 3.65
N SER A 283 -4.29 -8.48 4.65
CA SER A 283 -4.03 -8.25 6.05
C SER A 283 -3.82 -9.55 6.83
N GLY A 284 -2.92 -10.40 6.35
CA GLY A 284 -2.73 -11.73 6.94
C GLY A 284 -1.34 -12.32 6.70
N LEU A 285 -0.26 -11.52 6.79
CA LEU A 285 1.10 -12.04 6.59
C LEU A 285 1.43 -13.16 7.59
N SER A 286 0.94 -13.05 8.84
CA SER A 286 0.96 -14.16 9.81
C SER A 286 -0.24 -14.15 10.75
N SER A 287 -0.76 -12.99 11.09
CA SER A 287 -1.96 -12.86 11.94
C SER A 287 -3.22 -13.05 11.10
N ARG A 288 -4.16 -13.83 11.58
CA ARG A 288 -5.41 -14.12 10.86
C ARG A 288 -6.59 -14.22 11.81
N TRP A 289 -7.75 -13.77 11.35
CA TRP A 289 -9.02 -14.08 11.98
C TRP A 289 -9.61 -15.37 11.40
N LEU A 290 -10.51 -15.99 12.15
CA LEU A 290 -11.28 -17.15 11.69
C LEU A 290 -12.65 -16.77 11.12
N PHE A 291 -12.93 -15.49 11.00
CA PHE A 291 -14.14 -14.92 10.42
C PHE A 291 -13.79 -13.63 9.64
N ALA A 292 -14.65 -13.23 8.72
CA ALA A 292 -14.59 -11.93 8.07
C ALA A 292 -15.86 -11.14 8.41
N THR A 293 -15.70 -9.83 8.59
CA THR A 293 -16.83 -8.95 8.87
C THR A 293 -17.76 -8.81 7.67
N PRO A 294 -19.06 -8.51 7.86
CA PRO A 294 -19.95 -8.20 6.76
C PRO A 294 -19.44 -7.02 5.93
N ASN A 295 -19.53 -7.13 4.62
CA ASN A 295 -19.16 -6.08 3.68
C ASN A 295 -19.96 -6.19 2.39
N LYS A 296 -20.91 -5.26 2.16
CA LYS A 296 -21.73 -5.25 0.93
C LYS A 296 -20.94 -4.88 -0.33
N ASN A 297 -19.78 -4.24 -0.15
CA ASN A 297 -18.92 -3.82 -1.26
C ASN A 297 -17.96 -4.94 -1.68
N ARG A 298 -17.90 -6.06 -0.94
CA ARG A 298 -17.06 -7.21 -1.28
C ARG A 298 -17.50 -7.84 -2.59
N ILE A 299 -16.57 -7.95 -3.53
CA ILE A 299 -16.78 -8.63 -4.82
C ILE A 299 -16.00 -9.95 -4.91
N GLU A 300 -14.88 -10.09 -4.17
CA GLU A 300 -14.08 -11.30 -4.07
C GLU A 300 -13.62 -11.55 -2.64
N GLY A 301 -13.46 -12.81 -2.26
CA GLY A 301 -13.05 -13.24 -0.92
C GLY A 301 -14.23 -13.63 -0.02
N PRO A 302 -14.07 -13.74 1.32
CA PRO A 302 -12.81 -13.46 2.02
C PRO A 302 -11.81 -14.63 1.95
N VAL A 303 -10.50 -14.33 2.12
CA VAL A 303 -9.43 -15.29 2.33
C VAL A 303 -8.87 -15.14 3.73
N MET A 304 -8.92 -16.21 4.53
CA MET A 304 -8.55 -16.20 5.95
C MET A 304 -7.30 -17.01 6.28
N GLU A 305 -6.67 -17.66 5.30
CA GLU A 305 -5.34 -18.25 5.44
C GLU A 305 -4.28 -17.15 5.40
N ASN A 306 -3.07 -17.42 5.88
CA ASN A 306 -1.96 -16.46 5.75
C ASN A 306 -1.68 -16.18 4.27
N HIS A 307 -1.59 -14.91 3.90
CA HIS A 307 -1.58 -14.48 2.51
C HIS A 307 -0.81 -13.16 2.30
N PHE A 308 -0.59 -12.84 1.02
CA PHE A 308 -0.16 -11.52 0.55
C PHE A 308 -0.94 -11.14 -0.71
N GLY A 309 -1.05 -9.84 -0.96
CA GLY A 309 -1.63 -9.30 -2.17
C GLY A 309 -0.58 -9.09 -3.26
N LEU A 310 -0.98 -9.26 -4.53
CA LEU A 310 -0.13 -9.00 -5.69
C LEU A 310 -0.92 -8.26 -6.76
N ILE A 311 -0.46 -7.07 -7.14
CA ILE A 311 -0.97 -6.35 -8.30
C ILE A 311 0.01 -6.54 -9.45
N THR A 312 -0.50 -7.02 -10.59
CA THR A 312 0.26 -7.15 -11.83
C THR A 312 -0.29 -6.20 -12.88
N ILE A 313 0.51 -5.22 -13.31
CA ILE A 313 0.13 -4.23 -14.33
C ILE A 313 0.81 -4.60 -15.64
N ASN A 314 0.04 -4.84 -16.69
CA ASN A 314 0.54 -5.16 -18.03
C ASN A 314 0.49 -3.93 -18.94
N TRP A 315 1.66 -3.29 -19.15
CA TRP A 315 1.82 -2.07 -19.94
C TRP A 315 1.91 -2.28 -21.46
N LYS A 316 1.71 -3.51 -21.96
CA LYS A 316 1.88 -3.82 -23.40
C LYS A 316 0.87 -3.14 -24.31
N THR A 317 -0.30 -2.76 -23.78
CA THR A 317 -1.40 -2.16 -24.53
C THR A 317 -1.60 -0.69 -24.16
N LYS A 318 -2.32 0.06 -25.02
CA LYS A 318 -2.73 1.44 -24.71
C LYS A 318 -3.65 1.51 -23.49
N ASN A 319 -4.47 0.47 -23.27
CA ASN A 319 -5.33 0.28 -22.12
C ASN A 319 -4.76 -0.85 -21.27
N PRO A 320 -3.86 -0.58 -20.31
CA PRO A 320 -3.22 -1.58 -19.47
C PRO A 320 -4.23 -2.42 -18.72
N GLU A 321 -3.93 -3.70 -18.60
CA GLU A 321 -4.63 -4.60 -17.70
C GLU A 321 -3.98 -4.54 -16.32
N ILE A 322 -4.82 -4.48 -15.30
CA ILE A 322 -4.45 -4.47 -13.89
C ILE A 322 -5.08 -5.72 -13.29
N LYS A 323 -4.23 -6.68 -12.92
CA LYS A 323 -4.64 -7.91 -12.26
C LYS A 323 -4.38 -7.79 -10.77
N MET A 324 -5.39 -8.07 -9.96
CA MET A 324 -5.39 -8.07 -8.50
C MET A 324 -5.49 -9.52 -8.02
N GLU A 325 -4.54 -9.95 -7.22
CA GLU A 325 -4.38 -11.35 -6.82
C GLU A 325 -4.15 -11.44 -5.31
N ILE A 326 -4.65 -12.51 -4.69
CA ILE A 326 -4.29 -12.92 -3.33
C ILE A 326 -3.68 -14.32 -3.39
N TRP A 327 -2.49 -14.46 -2.82
CA TRP A 327 -1.73 -15.71 -2.77
C TRP A 327 -1.53 -16.14 -1.31
N ASP A 328 -1.77 -17.43 -1.01
CA ASP A 328 -1.59 -17.97 0.33
C ASP A 328 -0.14 -18.39 0.63
N VAL A 329 0.12 -18.77 1.87
CA VAL A 329 1.43 -19.22 2.35
C VAL A 329 1.91 -20.53 1.69
N ASN A 330 1.03 -21.29 1.07
CA ASN A 330 1.33 -22.51 0.32
C ASN A 330 1.54 -22.27 -1.17
N ASP A 331 1.58 -21.00 -1.60
CA ASP A 331 1.75 -20.58 -3.00
C ASP A 331 0.53 -20.91 -3.89
N ASN A 332 -0.67 -20.98 -3.29
CA ASN A 332 -1.93 -21.14 -4.02
C ASN A 332 -2.55 -19.77 -4.28
N GLN A 333 -3.00 -19.55 -5.51
CA GLN A 333 -3.80 -18.37 -5.86
C GLN A 333 -5.23 -18.53 -5.32
N ARG A 334 -5.64 -17.62 -4.46
CA ARG A 334 -6.94 -17.65 -3.77
C ARG A 334 -7.96 -16.71 -4.39
N ILE A 335 -7.49 -15.58 -4.89
CA ILE A 335 -8.29 -14.58 -5.63
C ILE A 335 -7.53 -14.17 -6.88
N GLU A 336 -8.27 -13.99 -7.98
CA GLU A 336 -7.81 -13.32 -9.20
C GLU A 336 -8.95 -12.46 -9.74
N TYR A 337 -8.74 -11.14 -9.83
CA TYR A 337 -9.68 -10.21 -10.43
C TYR A 337 -8.93 -9.24 -11.35
N SER A 338 -9.43 -9.00 -12.54
CA SER A 338 -8.77 -8.14 -13.54
C SER A 338 -9.68 -7.04 -14.03
N ILE A 339 -9.10 -5.84 -14.21
CA ILE A 339 -9.76 -4.67 -14.78
C ILE A 339 -8.86 -4.05 -15.85
N LYS A 340 -9.44 -3.17 -16.67
CA LYS A 340 -8.70 -2.31 -17.59
C LYS A 340 -8.59 -0.90 -17.03
N LEU A 341 -7.51 -0.19 -17.36
CA LEU A 341 -7.26 1.17 -16.86
C LEU A 341 -8.41 2.14 -17.17
N ASP A 342 -9.09 2.00 -18.30
CA ASP A 342 -10.21 2.88 -18.68
C ASP A 342 -11.45 2.67 -17.80
N GLU A 343 -11.61 1.53 -17.14
CA GLU A 343 -12.68 1.28 -16.17
C GLU A 343 -12.52 2.12 -14.89
N ILE A 344 -11.29 2.56 -14.57
CA ILE A 344 -10.95 3.40 -13.43
C ILE A 344 -10.38 4.77 -13.88
N SER A 345 -10.90 5.29 -14.98
CA SER A 345 -10.49 6.59 -15.54
C SER A 345 -11.70 7.43 -15.88
N PHE A 346 -11.57 8.76 -15.75
CA PHE A 346 -12.61 9.66 -16.26
C PHE A 346 -12.73 9.51 -17.77
N LYS A 347 -13.95 9.39 -18.26
CA LYS A 347 -14.22 9.38 -19.70
C LYS A 347 -13.79 10.72 -20.29
N LYS A 348 -13.07 10.66 -21.42
CA LYS A 348 -12.67 11.85 -22.18
C LYS A 348 -13.87 12.48 -22.88
#